data_25d68a591498350d6f2808dd1e2ed306
#
_entry.id   25d68a591498350d6f2808dd1e2ed306
#
_cell.length_a   1.000
_cell.length_b   1.000
_cell.length_c   1.000
_cell.angle_alpha   90.00
_cell.angle_beta   90.00
_cell.angle_gamma   90.00
#
_symmetry.space_group_name_H-M   'P 1'
#
loop_
_entity.id
_entity.type
_entity.pdbx_description
1 polymer ?
#
loop_
_entity_poly.entity_id
_entity_poly.type
_entity_poly.pdbx_seq_one_letter_code
_entity_poly.pdbx_strand_id
1 'polypeptide(L)'
;MSVKVAINGFGRIGRLAFRQMFGAEGYEVVAINDLTSPKMLAQLLKYDSAQGRYEKAETVEAGEDSITVDGKTIKIYAQQDATKLPWREIGVDVVLECTGFYTSKEKAKAHINAGAKKVVISAPAGNDLPTVVFGVNENVLTPEDTVISAASCTTNCLAPMAKALNDFAPIQSGIMTTVHAYTGDQMLLDGPHRKGDLRRARAAAVNIVPNSTGAAKAIGLVIPELNGKLIGSAQRVPVPTGSVSYTHLRAHETDSYLVCRLLLEKK
;
A
#
# COMPACT_ATOMS: atom_id res chain seq x y z
N MET A 1 18.02 -9.37 16.86
CA MET A 1 17.22 -10.39 16.11
C MET A 1 16.41 -9.64 15.08
N SER A 2 16.44 -10.06 13.80
CA SER A 2 15.65 -9.46 12.74
C SER A 2 14.18 -9.88 12.86
N VAL A 3 13.26 -8.97 12.53
CA VAL A 3 11.82 -9.25 12.47
C VAL A 3 11.54 -10.09 11.22
N LYS A 4 10.96 -11.28 11.39
CA LYS A 4 10.58 -12.17 10.28
C LYS A 4 9.28 -11.70 9.64
N VAL A 5 9.36 -11.32 8.37
CA VAL A 5 8.24 -10.76 7.62
C VAL A 5 7.80 -11.73 6.52
N ALA A 6 6.50 -11.98 6.45
CA ALA A 6 5.88 -12.63 5.29
C ALA A 6 5.06 -11.60 4.50
N ILE A 7 5.04 -11.76 3.17
CA ILE A 7 4.26 -10.90 2.29
C ILE A 7 3.11 -11.73 1.70
N ASN A 8 1.87 -11.37 2.00
CA ASN A 8 0.69 -11.97 1.41
C ASN A 8 0.18 -11.09 0.26
N GLY A 9 0.31 -11.57 -0.97
CA GLY A 9 0.06 -10.82 -2.19
C GLY A 9 1.33 -10.13 -2.72
N PHE A 10 1.91 -10.69 -3.75
CA PHE A 10 3.12 -10.17 -4.40
C PHE A 10 2.80 -9.36 -5.66
N GLY A 11 1.70 -8.58 -5.57
CA GLY A 11 1.30 -7.59 -6.54
C GLY A 11 2.21 -6.35 -6.51
N ARG A 12 1.74 -5.22 -6.98
CA ARG A 12 2.53 -3.97 -7.00
C ARG A 12 3.07 -3.60 -5.62
N ILE A 13 2.19 -3.56 -4.62
CA ILE A 13 2.58 -3.12 -3.27
C ILE A 13 3.54 -4.13 -2.63
N GLY A 14 3.21 -5.43 -2.68
CA GLY A 14 4.08 -6.47 -2.09
C GLY A 14 5.48 -6.47 -2.70
N ARG A 15 5.60 -6.35 -4.03
CA ARG A 15 6.91 -6.30 -4.69
C ARG A 15 7.71 -5.04 -4.37
N LEU A 16 7.06 -3.88 -4.30
CA LEU A 16 7.76 -2.65 -3.95
C LEU A 16 8.19 -2.64 -2.48
N ALA A 17 7.35 -3.13 -1.57
CA ALA A 17 7.74 -3.34 -0.18
C ALA A 17 8.93 -4.32 -0.08
N PHE A 18 8.89 -5.42 -0.82
CA PHE A 18 10.01 -6.37 -0.89
C PHE A 18 11.31 -5.69 -1.33
N ARG A 19 11.29 -4.90 -2.41
CA ARG A 19 12.49 -4.20 -2.90
C ARG A 19 13.10 -3.28 -1.85
N GLN A 20 12.30 -2.66 -0.99
CA GLN A 20 12.76 -1.78 0.08
C GLN A 20 13.27 -2.56 1.31
N MET A 21 12.64 -3.68 1.61
CA MET A 21 12.94 -4.45 2.82
C MET A 21 14.09 -5.43 2.64
N PHE A 22 14.29 -5.93 1.41
CA PHE A 22 15.29 -6.96 1.15
C PHE A 22 16.70 -6.41 1.33
N GLY A 23 17.41 -6.93 2.32
CA GLY A 23 18.75 -6.48 2.70
C GLY A 23 18.79 -5.28 3.65
N ALA A 24 17.64 -4.72 4.02
CA ALA A 24 17.57 -3.68 5.05
C ALA A 24 17.80 -4.26 6.45
N GLU A 25 18.40 -3.46 7.34
CA GLU A 25 18.59 -3.86 8.73
C GLU A 25 17.27 -3.98 9.50
N GLY A 26 17.18 -4.94 10.40
CA GLY A 26 16.03 -5.15 11.28
C GLY A 26 14.95 -6.05 10.69
N TYR A 27 14.95 -6.36 9.39
CA TYR A 27 13.93 -7.18 8.72
C TYR A 27 14.52 -8.37 8.00
N GLU A 28 13.75 -9.44 7.92
CA GLU A 28 14.03 -10.58 7.09
C GLU A 28 12.73 -11.03 6.40
N VAL A 29 12.67 -10.93 5.08
CA VAL A 29 11.55 -11.50 4.31
C VAL A 29 11.76 -13.00 4.21
N VAL A 30 10.94 -13.77 4.93
CA VAL A 30 11.07 -15.23 5.03
C VAL A 30 10.13 -16.00 4.13
N ALA A 31 9.03 -15.39 3.67
CA ALA A 31 8.04 -16.05 2.84
C ALA A 31 7.22 -15.05 2.01
N ILE A 32 6.71 -15.54 0.89
CA ILE A 32 5.74 -14.86 0.06
C ILE A 32 4.57 -15.82 -0.16
N ASN A 33 3.34 -15.30 -0.18
CA ASN A 33 2.17 -16.05 -0.65
C ASN A 33 1.54 -15.28 -1.81
N ASP A 34 1.44 -15.95 -2.96
CA ASP A 34 0.74 -15.43 -4.14
C ASP A 34 0.28 -16.59 -5.02
N LEU A 35 -0.85 -16.46 -5.68
CA LEU A 35 -1.42 -17.53 -6.54
C LEU A 35 -0.76 -17.57 -7.92
N THR A 36 0.12 -16.62 -8.23
CA THR A 36 0.85 -16.52 -9.49
C THR A 36 2.13 -17.37 -9.44
N SER A 37 2.55 -17.91 -10.57
CA SER A 37 3.76 -18.73 -10.65
C SER A 37 5.04 -17.97 -10.25
N PRO A 38 6.01 -18.63 -9.60
CA PRO A 38 7.29 -18.01 -9.22
C PRO A 38 8.03 -17.36 -10.39
N LYS A 39 7.99 -17.98 -11.57
CA LYS A 39 8.58 -17.44 -12.81
C LYS A 39 8.00 -16.08 -13.18
N MET A 40 6.67 -15.93 -13.12
CA MET A 40 6.01 -14.66 -13.40
C MET A 40 6.32 -13.62 -12.33
N LEU A 41 6.30 -14.01 -11.06
CA LEU A 41 6.60 -13.12 -9.94
C LEU A 41 8.04 -12.62 -9.99
N ALA A 42 9.01 -13.48 -10.32
CA ALA A 42 10.42 -13.11 -10.50
C ALA A 42 10.58 -12.10 -11.65
N GLN A 43 9.92 -12.33 -12.78
CA GLN A 43 9.95 -11.39 -13.91
C GLN A 43 9.38 -10.02 -13.52
N LEU A 44 8.25 -9.99 -12.83
CA LEU A 44 7.62 -8.76 -12.37
C LEU A 44 8.40 -8.07 -11.24
N LEU A 45 9.19 -8.82 -10.46
CA LEU A 45 10.11 -8.25 -9.48
C LEU A 45 11.31 -7.57 -10.17
N LYS A 46 11.85 -8.18 -11.22
CA LYS A 46 12.98 -7.63 -11.99
C LYS A 46 12.64 -6.32 -12.66
N TYR A 47 11.47 -6.26 -13.30
CA TYR A 47 11.10 -5.16 -14.19
C TYR A 47 9.75 -4.56 -13.78
N ASP A 48 9.72 -3.25 -13.65
CA ASP A 48 8.53 -2.49 -13.32
C ASP A 48 8.46 -1.26 -14.21
N SER A 49 7.35 -1.09 -14.93
CA SER A 49 7.19 0.00 -15.89
C SER A 49 7.14 1.38 -15.25
N ALA A 50 6.75 1.45 -13.96
CA ALA A 50 6.64 2.71 -13.22
C ALA A 50 7.86 2.99 -12.34
N GLN A 51 8.46 1.92 -11.74
CA GLN A 51 9.56 2.01 -10.78
C GLN A 51 10.91 1.61 -11.39
N GLY A 52 10.91 1.24 -12.66
CA GLY A 52 12.13 0.81 -13.33
C GLY A 52 12.62 -0.58 -12.92
N ARG A 53 13.79 -0.89 -13.42
CA ARG A 53 14.46 -2.15 -13.14
C ARG A 53 14.88 -2.21 -11.67
N TYR A 54 14.66 -3.38 -11.04
CA TYR A 54 15.16 -3.63 -9.70
C TYR A 54 16.69 -3.64 -9.70
N GLU A 55 17.32 -2.99 -8.74
CA GLU A 55 18.80 -2.93 -8.64
C GLU A 55 19.46 -4.31 -8.58
N LYS A 56 18.76 -5.29 -7.97
CA LYS A 56 19.19 -6.68 -7.83
C LYS A 56 18.63 -7.61 -8.91
N ALA A 57 18.11 -7.07 -10.03
CA ALA A 57 17.45 -7.87 -11.06
C ALA A 57 18.30 -9.01 -11.61
N GLU A 58 19.63 -8.85 -11.69
CA GLU A 58 20.55 -9.89 -12.20
C GLU A 58 20.62 -11.11 -11.29
N THR A 59 20.42 -10.93 -9.98
CA THR A 59 20.49 -12.01 -8.99
C THR A 59 19.14 -12.66 -8.70
N VAL A 60 18.06 -12.15 -9.30
CA VAL A 60 16.73 -12.71 -9.13
C VAL A 60 16.58 -13.96 -9.98
N GLU A 61 16.34 -15.10 -9.36
CA GLU A 61 16.08 -16.37 -10.02
C GLU A 61 14.76 -16.97 -9.55
N ALA A 62 14.05 -17.65 -10.45
CA ALA A 62 12.83 -18.38 -10.11
C ALA A 62 13.14 -19.87 -9.92
N GLY A 63 12.79 -20.40 -8.76
CA GLY A 63 12.70 -21.83 -8.51
C GLY A 63 11.32 -22.40 -8.84
N GLU A 64 11.10 -23.66 -8.50
CA GLU A 64 9.80 -24.32 -8.68
C GLU A 64 8.71 -23.65 -7.80
N ASP A 65 9.02 -23.40 -6.53
CA ASP A 65 8.15 -22.79 -5.53
C ASP A 65 8.87 -21.71 -4.70
N SER A 66 9.79 -20.99 -5.32
CA SER A 66 10.63 -20.00 -4.65
C SER A 66 11.13 -18.92 -5.60
N ILE A 67 11.61 -17.82 -5.01
CA ILE A 67 12.44 -16.81 -5.67
C ILE A 67 13.73 -16.70 -4.87
N THR A 68 14.86 -16.71 -5.58
CA THR A 68 16.19 -16.43 -5.00
C THR A 68 16.63 -15.03 -5.40
N VAL A 69 17.13 -14.26 -4.45
CA VAL A 69 17.71 -12.91 -4.66
C VAL A 69 19.00 -12.83 -3.86
N ASP A 70 20.10 -12.42 -4.48
CA ASP A 70 21.46 -12.38 -3.86
C ASP A 70 21.79 -13.66 -3.10
N GLY A 71 21.45 -14.83 -3.69
CA GLY A 71 21.69 -16.14 -3.08
C GLY A 71 20.75 -16.52 -1.92
N LYS A 72 19.85 -15.64 -1.49
CA LYS A 72 18.83 -15.96 -0.48
C LYS A 72 17.56 -16.46 -1.14
N THR A 73 17.18 -17.68 -0.83
CA THR A 73 15.95 -18.32 -1.35
C THR A 73 14.76 -18.03 -0.43
N ILE A 74 13.69 -17.50 -1.01
CA ILE A 74 12.44 -17.16 -0.33
C ILE A 74 11.35 -18.07 -0.89
N LYS A 75 10.72 -18.85 0.00
CA LYS A 75 9.63 -19.76 -0.35
C LYS A 75 8.40 -18.98 -0.80
N ILE A 76 7.75 -19.46 -1.86
CA ILE A 76 6.46 -18.97 -2.33
C ILE A 76 5.40 -20.01 -2.03
N TYR A 77 4.38 -19.60 -1.31
CA TYR A 77 3.17 -20.37 -1.09
C TYR A 77 2.10 -19.91 -2.08
N ALA A 78 1.26 -20.84 -2.53
CA ALA A 78 0.13 -20.56 -3.42
C ALA A 78 -1.19 -20.92 -2.72
N GLN A 79 -1.40 -20.34 -1.54
CA GLN A 79 -2.54 -20.66 -0.68
C GLN A 79 -3.56 -19.52 -0.68
N GLN A 80 -4.79 -19.83 -1.13
CA GLN A 80 -5.89 -18.87 -1.15
C GLN A 80 -6.44 -18.59 0.25
N ASP A 81 -6.51 -19.60 1.10
CA ASP A 81 -7.01 -19.51 2.46
C ASP A 81 -5.85 -19.18 3.41
N ALA A 82 -5.79 -17.95 3.90
CA ALA A 82 -4.71 -17.48 4.75
C ALA A 82 -4.60 -18.25 6.09
N THR A 83 -5.66 -18.90 6.55
CA THR A 83 -5.63 -19.69 7.79
C THR A 83 -4.78 -20.96 7.67
N LYS A 84 -4.51 -21.40 6.43
CA LYS A 84 -3.71 -22.60 6.11
C LYS A 84 -2.25 -22.28 5.80
N LEU A 85 -1.84 -21.03 5.92
CA LEU A 85 -0.46 -20.63 5.71
C LEU A 85 0.41 -21.03 6.92
N PRO A 86 1.65 -21.48 6.71
CA PRO A 86 2.47 -22.05 7.77
C PRO A 86 3.20 -21.00 8.62
N TRP A 87 2.55 -19.88 8.94
CA TRP A 87 3.21 -18.75 9.62
C TRP A 87 3.79 -19.13 10.97
N ARG A 88 3.10 -20.03 11.70
CA ARG A 88 3.59 -20.54 13.01
C ARG A 88 4.85 -21.36 12.86
N GLU A 89 4.90 -22.24 11.85
CA GLU A 89 6.01 -23.18 11.64
C GLU A 89 7.31 -22.46 11.28
N ILE A 90 7.21 -21.42 10.43
CA ILE A 90 8.36 -20.62 10.00
C ILE A 90 8.64 -19.42 10.91
N GLY A 91 7.81 -19.22 11.94
CA GLY A 91 8.01 -18.20 12.97
C GLY A 91 7.83 -16.77 12.46
N VAL A 92 6.80 -16.50 11.67
CA VAL A 92 6.50 -15.16 11.15
C VAL A 92 6.11 -14.22 12.28
N ASP A 93 6.81 -13.10 12.39
CA ASP A 93 6.48 -12.03 13.32
C ASP A 93 5.42 -11.10 12.74
N VAL A 94 5.58 -10.69 11.48
CA VAL A 94 4.70 -9.72 10.81
C VAL A 94 4.30 -10.21 9.44
N VAL A 95 3.01 -10.13 9.13
CA VAL A 95 2.50 -10.30 7.76
C VAL A 95 2.20 -8.93 7.16
N LEU A 96 2.75 -8.64 5.99
CA LEU A 96 2.29 -7.55 5.13
C LEU A 96 1.15 -8.07 4.26
N GLU A 97 -0.06 -7.62 4.54
CA GLU A 97 -1.26 -7.99 3.77
C GLU A 97 -1.41 -7.04 2.57
N CYS A 98 -1.09 -7.52 1.39
CA CYS A 98 -1.04 -6.76 0.15
C CYS A 98 -1.98 -7.29 -0.94
N THR A 99 -2.89 -8.22 -0.61
CA THR A 99 -3.82 -8.81 -1.60
C THR A 99 -5.03 -7.93 -1.88
N GLY A 100 -5.42 -7.08 -0.92
CA GLY A 100 -6.66 -6.32 -0.95
C GLY A 100 -7.92 -7.13 -0.62
N PHE A 101 -7.78 -8.40 -0.17
CA PHE A 101 -8.92 -9.25 0.25
C PHE A 101 -9.16 -9.23 1.76
N TYR A 102 -8.09 -9.19 2.55
CA TYR A 102 -8.13 -9.21 4.02
C TYR A 102 -8.11 -7.79 4.60
N THR A 103 -8.97 -6.91 4.09
CA THR A 103 -8.99 -5.46 4.39
C THR A 103 -9.93 -5.10 5.54
N SER A 104 -10.00 -5.92 6.57
CA SER A 104 -10.67 -5.61 7.84
C SER A 104 -9.97 -6.36 8.98
N LYS A 105 -10.15 -5.86 10.21
CA LYS A 105 -9.59 -6.52 11.41
C LYS A 105 -10.01 -7.98 11.50
N GLU A 106 -11.29 -8.26 11.27
CA GLU A 106 -11.85 -9.61 11.31
C GLU A 106 -11.19 -10.53 10.28
N LYS A 107 -11.14 -10.12 9.01
CA LYS A 107 -10.53 -10.93 7.94
C LYS A 107 -9.04 -11.13 8.16
N ALA A 108 -8.31 -10.09 8.54
CA ALA A 108 -6.87 -10.15 8.76
C ALA A 108 -6.47 -11.06 9.92
N LYS A 109 -7.37 -11.34 10.87
CA LYS A 109 -7.17 -12.36 11.92
C LYS A 109 -6.88 -13.75 11.37
N ALA A 110 -7.22 -14.04 10.10
CA ALA A 110 -6.83 -15.29 9.45
C ALA A 110 -5.31 -15.54 9.55
N HIS A 111 -4.50 -14.48 9.38
CA HIS A 111 -3.04 -14.58 9.51
C HIS A 111 -2.59 -14.78 10.96
N ILE A 112 -3.27 -14.16 11.92
CA ILE A 112 -3.00 -14.37 13.35
C ILE A 112 -3.33 -15.82 13.72
N ASN A 113 -4.46 -16.35 13.24
CA ASN A 113 -4.86 -17.74 13.46
C ASN A 113 -3.84 -18.72 12.84
N ALA A 114 -3.25 -18.37 11.71
CA ALA A 114 -2.17 -19.11 11.07
C ALA A 114 -0.83 -19.03 11.84
N GLY A 115 -0.72 -18.14 12.85
CA GLY A 115 0.40 -18.05 13.75
C GLY A 115 1.31 -16.84 13.61
N ALA A 116 0.97 -15.86 12.77
CA ALA A 116 1.65 -14.58 12.73
C ALA A 116 1.37 -13.78 14.01
N LYS A 117 2.34 -12.98 14.49
CA LYS A 117 2.15 -12.15 15.68
C LYS A 117 1.42 -10.85 15.38
N LYS A 118 1.69 -10.25 14.22
CA LYS A 118 1.08 -8.99 13.79
C LYS A 118 0.76 -9.01 12.31
N VAL A 119 -0.23 -8.20 11.91
CA VAL A 119 -0.60 -7.99 10.50
C VAL A 119 -0.64 -6.51 10.19
N VAL A 120 0.02 -6.10 9.12
CA VAL A 120 -0.05 -4.76 8.55
C VAL A 120 -0.82 -4.83 7.24
N ILE A 121 -2.01 -4.23 7.22
CA ILE A 121 -2.85 -4.18 6.03
C ILE A 121 -2.44 -2.97 5.19
N SER A 122 -2.01 -3.19 3.94
CA SER A 122 -1.57 -2.13 3.01
C SER A 122 -2.73 -1.36 2.36
N ALA A 123 -3.85 -1.24 3.04
CA ALA A 123 -5.08 -0.62 2.55
C ALA A 123 -5.93 -0.08 3.71
N PRO A 124 -6.90 0.81 3.46
CA PRO A 124 -7.90 1.17 4.46
C PRO A 124 -8.66 -0.06 4.94
N ALA A 125 -8.81 -0.22 6.26
CA ALA A 125 -9.32 -1.46 6.84
C ALA A 125 -10.44 -1.26 7.89
N GLY A 126 -11.14 -0.13 7.85
CA GLY A 126 -12.20 0.22 8.80
C GLY A 126 -11.71 1.17 9.91
N ASN A 127 -12.57 1.36 10.92
CA ASN A 127 -12.30 2.28 12.03
C ASN A 127 -12.12 1.54 13.38
N ASP A 128 -12.12 0.20 13.34
CA ASP A 128 -12.03 -0.68 14.51
C ASP A 128 -10.59 -1.17 14.79
N LEU A 129 -9.62 -0.59 14.10
CA LEU A 129 -8.21 -0.85 14.24
C LEU A 129 -7.39 0.42 14.01
N PRO A 130 -6.17 0.53 14.56
CA PRO A 130 -5.30 1.67 14.32
C PRO A 130 -5.01 1.86 12.83
N THR A 131 -5.18 3.10 12.35
CA THR A 131 -4.77 3.52 11.03
C THR A 131 -3.57 4.44 11.15
N VAL A 132 -2.46 4.07 10.51
CA VAL A 132 -1.16 4.72 10.70
C VAL A 132 -0.59 5.20 9.39
N VAL A 133 -0.04 6.41 9.42
CA VAL A 133 0.84 6.96 8.39
C VAL A 133 2.19 7.26 9.04
N PHE A 134 3.24 6.63 8.55
CA PHE A 134 4.59 6.80 9.08
C PHE A 134 5.04 8.27 9.04
N GLY A 135 5.69 8.73 10.12
CA GLY A 135 6.10 10.12 10.29
C GLY A 135 4.95 11.08 10.67
N VAL A 136 3.75 10.57 10.88
CA VAL A 136 2.58 11.38 11.24
C VAL A 136 1.98 10.97 12.58
N ASN A 137 1.65 9.70 12.75
CA ASN A 137 0.94 9.21 13.96
C ASN A 137 1.34 7.80 14.41
N GLU A 138 2.52 7.32 14.08
CA GLU A 138 2.99 5.99 14.52
C GLU A 138 3.02 5.83 16.05
N ASN A 139 3.06 6.93 16.78
CA ASN A 139 3.03 6.96 18.24
C ASN A 139 1.69 6.51 18.86
N VAL A 140 0.64 6.34 18.05
CA VAL A 140 -0.65 5.80 18.54
C VAL A 140 -0.61 4.28 18.72
N LEU A 141 0.41 3.62 18.16
CA LEU A 141 0.54 2.16 18.23
C LEU A 141 0.95 1.70 19.62
N THR A 142 0.34 0.62 20.04
CA THR A 142 0.64 -0.08 21.30
C THR A 142 1.14 -1.51 21.02
N PRO A 143 1.84 -2.15 21.97
CA PRO A 143 2.26 -3.54 21.84
C PRO A 143 1.09 -4.51 21.61
N GLU A 144 -0.11 -4.18 22.08
CA GLU A 144 -1.33 -4.98 22.00
C GLU A 144 -1.98 -4.94 20.61
N ASP A 145 -1.59 -3.97 19.76
CA ASP A 145 -2.11 -3.85 18.41
C ASP A 145 -1.56 -4.97 17.53
N THR A 146 -2.39 -5.97 17.26
CA THR A 146 -2.02 -7.12 16.43
C THR A 146 -2.37 -6.96 14.97
N VAL A 147 -3.34 -6.10 14.64
CA VAL A 147 -3.74 -5.78 13.27
C VAL A 147 -3.82 -4.27 13.12
N ILE A 148 -3.07 -3.72 12.17
CA ILE A 148 -3.03 -2.29 11.89
C ILE A 148 -3.26 -2.03 10.40
N SER A 149 -3.77 -0.84 10.07
CA SER A 149 -3.91 -0.35 8.69
C SER A 149 -2.81 0.65 8.39
N ALA A 150 -2.11 0.48 7.27
CA ALA A 150 -1.19 1.47 6.73
C ALA A 150 -1.90 2.54 5.86
N ALA A 151 -3.20 2.74 6.08
CA ALA A 151 -4.04 3.70 5.38
C ALA A 151 -4.13 3.48 3.85
N SER A 152 -4.66 4.47 3.13
CA SER A 152 -4.68 4.48 1.67
C SER A 152 -3.47 5.20 1.10
N CYS A 153 -3.19 4.95 -0.18
CA CYS A 153 -2.19 5.69 -0.94
C CYS A 153 -2.39 7.21 -0.86
N THR A 154 -3.62 7.68 -1.06
CA THR A 154 -3.94 9.12 -0.98
C THR A 154 -3.78 9.66 0.43
N THR A 155 -4.15 8.88 1.47
CA THR A 155 -3.95 9.30 2.87
C THR A 155 -2.46 9.41 3.20
N ASN A 156 -1.64 8.46 2.75
CA ASN A 156 -0.17 8.51 2.92
C ASN A 156 0.47 9.70 2.20
N CYS A 157 -0.09 10.14 1.08
CA CYS A 157 0.35 11.33 0.39
C CYS A 157 -0.09 12.62 1.11
N LEU A 158 -1.36 12.69 1.52
CA LEU A 158 -1.97 13.88 2.11
C LEU A 158 -1.48 14.15 3.53
N ALA A 159 -1.38 13.12 4.38
CA ALA A 159 -1.19 13.30 5.81
C ALA A 159 0.13 14.00 6.18
N PRO A 160 1.30 13.67 5.61
CA PRO A 160 2.54 14.38 5.90
C PRO A 160 2.48 15.86 5.51
N MET A 161 1.88 16.17 4.36
CA MET A 161 1.72 17.57 3.90
C MET A 161 0.74 18.33 4.79
N ALA A 162 -0.39 17.71 5.10
CA ALA A 162 -1.42 18.33 5.96
C ALA A 162 -0.90 18.53 7.38
N LYS A 163 -0.09 17.59 7.91
CA LYS A 163 0.55 17.72 9.21
C LYS A 163 1.51 18.90 9.23
N ALA A 164 2.45 18.96 8.28
CA ALA A 164 3.42 20.04 8.22
C ALA A 164 2.76 21.41 8.11
N LEU A 165 1.70 21.51 7.30
CA LEU A 165 0.94 22.75 7.17
C LEU A 165 0.15 23.09 8.44
N ASN A 166 -0.52 22.10 9.05
CA ASN A 166 -1.31 22.29 10.26
C ASN A 166 -0.44 22.66 11.47
N ASP A 167 0.77 22.11 11.56
CA ASP A 167 1.75 22.43 12.59
C ASP A 167 2.29 23.87 12.42
N PHE A 168 2.45 24.34 11.17
CA PHE A 168 2.88 25.69 10.87
C PHE A 168 1.76 26.72 11.04
N ALA A 169 0.57 26.41 10.51
CA ALA A 169 -0.62 27.27 10.59
C ALA A 169 -1.86 26.37 10.67
N PRO A 170 -2.60 26.36 11.81
CA PRO A 170 -3.74 25.47 12.00
C PRO A 170 -4.79 25.61 10.91
N ILE A 171 -5.05 24.50 10.22
CA ILE A 171 -6.04 24.44 9.12
C ILE A 171 -7.44 24.58 9.69
N GLN A 172 -8.22 25.55 9.19
CA GLN A 172 -9.61 25.74 9.56
C GLN A 172 -10.56 24.95 8.66
N SER A 173 -10.33 25.02 7.34
CA SER A 173 -11.07 24.26 6.33
C SER A 173 -10.20 24.10 5.08
N GLY A 174 -10.53 23.12 4.23
CA GLY A 174 -9.79 22.94 2.98
C GLY A 174 -10.50 22.03 1.98
N ILE A 175 -10.12 22.20 0.73
CA ILE A 175 -10.51 21.33 -0.39
C ILE A 175 -9.27 20.61 -0.90
N MET A 176 -9.33 19.28 -0.93
CA MET A 176 -8.29 18.44 -1.48
C MET A 176 -8.76 17.85 -2.81
N THR A 177 -7.96 17.99 -3.84
CA THR A 177 -8.15 17.27 -5.10
C THR A 177 -6.94 16.38 -5.36
N THR A 178 -7.18 15.07 -5.48
CA THR A 178 -6.13 14.14 -5.90
C THR A 178 -6.21 13.88 -7.40
N VAL A 179 -5.12 14.18 -8.09
CA VAL A 179 -4.87 13.76 -9.47
C VAL A 179 -4.06 12.47 -9.41
N HIS A 180 -4.71 11.35 -9.68
CA HIS A 180 -4.19 10.03 -9.33
C HIS A 180 -3.86 9.22 -10.59
N ALA A 181 -2.77 8.48 -10.59
CA ALA A 181 -2.47 7.51 -11.63
C ALA A 181 -3.60 6.46 -11.76
N TYR A 182 -3.77 5.90 -12.93
CA TYR A 182 -4.61 4.72 -13.06
C TYR A 182 -4.00 3.54 -12.30
N THR A 183 -4.84 2.63 -11.85
CA THR A 183 -4.40 1.44 -11.08
C THR A 183 -5.09 0.19 -11.62
N GLY A 184 -4.64 -0.98 -11.18
CA GLY A 184 -5.14 -2.27 -11.64
C GLY A 184 -6.60 -2.59 -11.32
N ASP A 185 -7.34 -1.70 -10.64
CA ASP A 185 -8.78 -1.79 -10.46
C ASP A 185 -9.58 -1.19 -11.63
N GLN A 186 -8.92 -0.44 -12.52
CA GLN A 186 -9.51 0.06 -13.76
C GLN A 186 -9.32 -0.96 -14.90
N MET A 187 -10.02 -0.73 -16.00
CA MET A 187 -9.92 -1.60 -17.17
C MET A 187 -8.80 -1.16 -18.09
N LEU A 188 -8.12 -2.12 -18.73
CA LEU A 188 -7.12 -1.83 -19.78
C LEU A 188 -7.80 -1.22 -21.01
N LEU A 189 -8.85 -1.89 -21.49
CA LEU A 189 -9.80 -1.38 -22.48
C LEU A 189 -11.17 -1.31 -21.82
N ASP A 190 -12.15 -0.69 -22.50
CA ASP A 190 -13.54 -0.65 -22.00
C ASP A 190 -14.05 -2.08 -21.71
N GLY A 191 -14.56 -2.29 -20.52
CA GLY A 191 -15.01 -3.60 -20.11
C GLY A 191 -15.73 -3.60 -18.74
N PRO A 192 -16.37 -4.70 -18.36
CA PRO A 192 -17.15 -4.78 -17.14
C PRO A 192 -16.25 -4.65 -15.90
N HIS A 193 -16.50 -3.61 -15.10
CA HIS A 193 -15.77 -3.41 -13.86
C HIS A 193 -16.28 -4.36 -12.76
N ARG A 194 -15.37 -4.96 -11.98
CA ARG A 194 -15.66 -5.99 -10.95
C ARG A 194 -16.71 -5.55 -9.90
N LYS A 195 -16.79 -4.25 -9.61
CA LYS A 195 -17.72 -3.66 -8.64
C LYS A 195 -18.86 -2.86 -9.29
N GLY A 196 -19.04 -2.98 -10.61
CA GLY A 196 -20.10 -2.28 -11.34
C GLY A 196 -19.90 -0.76 -11.47
N ASP A 197 -18.72 -0.22 -11.21
CA ASP A 197 -18.45 1.22 -11.39
C ASP A 197 -18.28 1.52 -12.89
N LEU A 198 -19.28 2.17 -13.47
CA LEU A 198 -19.33 2.50 -14.91
C LEU A 198 -18.22 3.45 -15.35
N ARG A 199 -17.73 4.31 -14.46
CA ARG A 199 -16.62 5.22 -14.76
C ARG A 199 -15.29 4.47 -14.83
N ARG A 200 -15.05 3.53 -13.92
CA ARG A 200 -13.85 2.68 -13.91
C ARG A 200 -13.89 1.57 -14.97
N ALA A 201 -15.03 1.39 -15.64
CA ALA A 201 -15.21 0.47 -16.76
C ALA A 201 -14.57 0.97 -18.08
N ARG A 202 -14.01 2.17 -18.07
CA ARG A 202 -13.36 2.79 -19.24
C ARG A 202 -11.87 2.48 -19.27
N ALA A 203 -11.29 2.53 -20.48
CA ALA A 203 -9.86 2.31 -20.71
C ALA A 203 -9.01 3.31 -19.94
N ALA A 204 -8.17 2.81 -19.04
CA ALA A 204 -7.44 3.61 -18.07
C ALA A 204 -6.41 4.55 -18.68
N ALA A 205 -5.74 4.11 -19.78
CA ALA A 205 -4.64 4.83 -20.39
C ALA A 205 -5.06 5.99 -21.31
N VAL A 206 -6.37 6.20 -21.52
CA VAL A 206 -6.89 7.23 -22.45
C VAL A 206 -8.03 8.05 -21.88
N ASN A 207 -8.43 7.83 -20.64
CA ASN A 207 -9.56 8.52 -20.01
C ASN A 207 -9.15 9.20 -18.69
N ILE A 208 -9.72 10.40 -18.47
CA ILE A 208 -9.77 11.02 -17.14
C ILE A 208 -11.05 10.55 -16.47
N VAL A 209 -10.91 9.85 -15.33
CA VAL A 209 -12.03 9.19 -14.66
C VAL A 209 -12.27 9.86 -13.31
N PRO A 210 -13.39 10.59 -13.13
CA PRO A 210 -13.81 11.07 -11.80
C PRO A 210 -14.01 9.89 -10.86
N ASN A 211 -13.49 9.99 -9.65
CA ASN A 211 -13.46 8.92 -8.68
C ASN A 211 -13.86 9.40 -7.29
N SER A 212 -14.36 8.51 -6.46
CA SER A 212 -14.55 8.78 -5.04
C SER A 212 -13.22 8.64 -4.30
N THR A 213 -13.03 9.45 -3.27
CA THR A 213 -11.92 9.29 -2.33
C THR A 213 -12.42 9.38 -0.90
N GLY A 214 -11.96 8.44 -0.07
CA GLY A 214 -12.18 8.48 1.38
C GLY A 214 -11.08 9.25 2.13
N ALA A 215 -10.05 9.75 1.44
CA ALA A 215 -8.87 10.31 2.08
C ALA A 215 -9.18 11.55 2.94
N ALA A 216 -10.09 12.43 2.49
CA ALA A 216 -10.51 13.60 3.26
C ALA A 216 -11.22 13.23 4.58
N LYS A 217 -11.90 12.09 4.63
CA LYS A 217 -12.47 11.55 5.88
C LYS A 217 -11.42 10.79 6.69
N ALA A 218 -10.58 10.01 6.02
CA ALA A 218 -9.55 9.21 6.65
C ALA A 218 -8.43 10.05 7.30
N ILE A 219 -8.25 11.30 6.86
CA ILE A 219 -7.26 12.20 7.48
C ILE A 219 -7.55 12.41 8.97
N GLY A 220 -8.81 12.46 9.37
CA GLY A 220 -9.21 12.59 10.78
C GLY A 220 -8.88 11.37 11.65
N LEU A 221 -8.62 10.20 11.05
CA LEU A 221 -8.13 9.01 11.78
C LEU A 221 -6.64 9.11 12.09
N VAL A 222 -5.90 9.90 11.31
CA VAL A 222 -4.45 10.04 11.38
C VAL A 222 -4.05 11.35 12.05
N ILE A 223 -4.79 12.42 11.76
CA ILE A 223 -4.63 13.75 12.35
C ILE A 223 -6.00 14.18 12.90
N PRO A 224 -6.33 13.87 14.16
CA PRO A 224 -7.66 14.10 14.73
C PRO A 224 -8.14 15.55 14.62
N GLU A 225 -7.25 16.52 14.69
CA GLU A 225 -7.55 17.94 14.59
C GLU A 225 -8.12 18.36 13.23
N LEU A 226 -7.91 17.54 12.20
CA LEU A 226 -8.41 17.76 10.84
C LEU A 226 -9.74 17.03 10.55
N ASN A 227 -10.30 16.36 11.55
CA ASN A 227 -11.58 15.67 11.36
C ASN A 227 -12.68 16.66 10.97
N GLY A 228 -13.33 16.39 9.82
CA GLY A 228 -14.40 17.22 9.29
C GLY A 228 -13.98 18.54 8.63
N LYS A 229 -12.69 18.90 8.68
CA LYS A 229 -12.18 20.16 8.09
C LYS A 229 -11.86 20.08 6.60
N LEU A 230 -11.70 18.88 6.06
CA LEU A 230 -11.33 18.68 4.66
C LEU A 230 -12.45 18.00 3.88
N ILE A 231 -12.71 18.48 2.68
CA ILE A 231 -13.50 17.79 1.65
C ILE A 231 -12.57 17.37 0.51
N GLY A 232 -12.92 16.29 -0.20
CA GLY A 232 -12.01 15.74 -1.21
C GLY A 232 -12.70 15.27 -2.47
N SER A 233 -12.05 15.50 -3.60
CA SER A 233 -12.36 14.93 -4.89
C SER A 233 -11.16 14.14 -5.43
N ALA A 234 -11.42 13.25 -6.38
CA ALA A 234 -10.38 12.44 -7.01
C ALA A 234 -10.63 12.31 -8.51
N GLN A 235 -9.54 12.33 -9.27
CA GLN A 235 -9.57 12.04 -10.70
C GLN A 235 -8.43 11.07 -11.02
N ARG A 236 -8.75 9.98 -11.74
CA ARG A 236 -7.75 9.11 -12.32
C ARG A 236 -7.37 9.63 -13.69
N VAL A 237 -6.09 9.76 -13.96
CA VAL A 237 -5.54 10.31 -15.20
C VAL A 237 -4.67 9.28 -15.90
N PRO A 238 -4.44 9.43 -17.23
CA PRO A 238 -3.70 8.45 -18.05
C PRO A 238 -2.18 8.51 -17.80
N VAL A 239 -1.75 8.36 -16.56
CA VAL A 239 -0.34 8.26 -16.19
C VAL A 239 -0.11 7.00 -15.35
N PRO A 240 1.02 6.30 -15.53
CA PRO A 240 1.30 5.05 -14.80
C PRO A 240 1.78 5.27 -13.38
N THR A 241 2.24 6.49 -13.05
CA THR A 241 2.76 6.87 -11.73
C THR A 241 2.00 8.08 -11.20
N GLY A 242 1.75 8.11 -9.93
CA GLY A 242 1.07 9.22 -9.25
C GLY A 242 1.19 9.05 -7.75
N SER A 243 0.51 9.86 -6.99
CA SER A 243 0.56 10.04 -5.53
C SER A 243 0.58 8.78 -4.65
N VAL A 244 0.67 7.62 -5.21
CA VAL A 244 0.30 6.36 -4.56
C VAL A 244 1.38 5.78 -3.67
N SER A 245 2.64 6.07 -3.87
CA SER A 245 3.62 5.13 -3.33
C SER A 245 4.87 5.76 -2.76
N TYR A 246 4.92 7.06 -2.66
CA TYR A 246 6.21 7.72 -2.53
C TYR A 246 6.49 8.39 -1.19
N THR A 247 5.78 8.07 -0.13
CA THR A 247 6.17 8.52 1.22
C THR A 247 7.53 8.00 1.67
N HIS A 248 8.09 7.02 0.96
CA HIS A 248 9.42 6.47 1.24
C HIS A 248 10.45 6.69 0.13
N LEU A 249 10.08 7.33 -0.98
CA LEU A 249 11.00 7.61 -2.08
C LEU A 249 11.34 9.09 -2.12
N ARG A 250 12.65 9.34 -2.23
CA ARG A 250 13.31 10.66 -2.23
C ARG A 250 12.50 11.75 -2.92
N ALA A 251 12.46 12.93 -2.33
CA ALA A 251 11.75 14.13 -2.73
C ALA A 251 11.94 14.62 -4.18
N HIS A 252 12.77 14.00 -4.97
CA HIS A 252 13.09 14.42 -6.34
C HIS A 252 12.13 13.94 -7.42
N GLU A 253 11.23 13.01 -7.12
CA GLU A 253 10.28 12.49 -8.13
C GLU A 253 8.83 12.92 -7.88
N THR A 254 8.59 13.70 -6.84
CA THR A 254 7.27 14.21 -6.48
C THR A 254 6.90 15.50 -7.19
N ASP A 255 7.84 16.12 -7.90
CA ASP A 255 7.75 17.52 -8.32
C ASP A 255 6.81 17.82 -9.48
N SER A 256 6.31 16.85 -10.23
CA SER A 256 5.59 17.22 -11.44
C SER A 256 4.08 16.95 -11.48
N TYR A 257 3.48 16.21 -10.52
CA TYR A 257 2.09 15.76 -10.69
C TYR A 257 1.18 15.84 -9.46
N LEU A 258 1.62 16.42 -8.37
CA LEU A 258 0.80 16.69 -7.18
C LEU A 258 0.35 18.15 -7.17
N VAL A 259 -0.79 18.44 -7.76
CA VAL A 259 -1.48 19.72 -7.51
C VAL A 259 -2.40 19.52 -6.31
N CYS A 260 -1.87 19.67 -5.11
CA CYS A 260 -2.65 19.87 -3.91
C CYS A 260 -2.89 21.39 -3.76
N ARG A 261 -4.03 21.88 -4.22
CA ARG A 261 -4.46 23.26 -3.90
C ARG A 261 -5.18 23.23 -2.57
N LEU A 262 -4.46 23.56 -1.52
CA LEU A 262 -5.05 24.04 -0.27
C LEU A 262 -5.36 25.54 -0.46
N LEU A 263 -6.61 25.88 -0.70
CA LEU A 263 -7.07 27.25 -0.61
C LEU A 263 -7.23 27.58 0.88
N LEU A 264 -6.28 28.32 1.42
CA LEU A 264 -6.40 28.97 2.73
C LEU A 264 -7.21 30.23 2.52
N GLU A 265 -8.46 30.25 2.94
CA GLU A 265 -9.16 31.52 3.15
C GLU A 265 -8.58 32.17 4.41
N LYS A 266 -7.80 33.24 4.21
CA LYS A 266 -7.53 34.21 5.29
C LYS A 266 -8.82 34.98 5.52
N LYS A 267 -9.41 34.89 6.71
CA LYS A 267 -10.25 35.95 7.25
C LYS A 267 -9.40 37.06 7.80
#